data_49fe19add19cb549bae685d0c6f0a55f
#
_entry.id   49fe19add19cb549bae685d0c6f0a55f
#
_cell.length_a   1.000
_cell.length_b   1.000
_cell.length_c   1.000
_cell.angle_alpha   90.00
_cell.angle_beta   90.00
_cell.angle_gamma   90.00
#
_symmetry.space_group_name_H-M   'P 1'
#
loop_
_entity.id
_entity.type
_entity.pdbx_description
1 polymer ?
#
loop_
_entity_poly.entity_id
_entity_poly.type
_entity_poly.pdbx_seq_one_letter_code
_entity_poly.pdbx_strand_id
1 'polypeptide(L)'
;MSAATAPGHIGLSVTDLDRSLAFYREVLDLEVIRRSTDVERRYAFLGAGGRLFLTLWQQSSDRFEPRQAGLHHLALELPGVEAVRAVEARLRARGVTPRYDGVVPHSEGGDSAALFFADPDGIRLEVYSATGAAGLTAPVPGAPSCGFF
;
A
#
# COMPACT_ATOMS: atom_id res chain seq x y z
N MET A 1 32.36 1.40 10.91
CA MET A 1 30.98 0.88 10.89
C MET A 1 30.16 1.72 9.95
N SER A 2 29.51 1.09 9.01
CA SER A 2 28.58 1.81 8.13
C SER A 2 27.28 2.08 8.89
N ALA A 3 26.76 3.31 8.85
CA ALA A 3 25.44 3.61 9.37
C ALA A 3 24.38 2.87 8.54
N ALA A 4 23.53 2.10 9.20
CA ALA A 4 22.38 1.48 8.52
C ALA A 4 21.37 2.58 8.15
N THR A 5 21.04 2.67 6.87
CA THR A 5 19.96 3.55 6.42
C THR A 5 18.62 2.81 6.51
N ALA A 6 17.58 3.51 6.93
CA ALA A 6 16.21 3.01 6.93
C ALA A 6 15.28 4.02 6.25
N PRO A 7 14.18 3.60 5.67
CA PRO A 7 13.18 4.51 5.13
C PRO A 7 12.69 5.48 6.21
N GLY A 8 12.72 6.78 5.91
CA GLY A 8 12.19 7.81 6.81
C GLY A 8 10.69 7.97 6.62
N HIS A 9 10.29 8.37 5.43
CA HIS A 9 8.91 8.42 4.95
C HIS A 9 8.88 8.24 3.44
N ILE A 10 7.70 7.99 2.90
CA ILE A 10 7.47 7.82 1.47
C ILE A 10 6.48 8.89 1.03
N GLY A 11 6.82 9.65 -0.02
CA GLY A 11 5.95 10.65 -0.62
C GLY A 11 5.27 10.13 -1.85
N LEU A 12 3.93 10.26 -1.90
CA LEU A 12 3.12 9.93 -3.07
C LEU A 12 2.51 11.20 -3.65
N SER A 13 2.60 11.36 -4.96
CA SER A 13 1.88 12.38 -5.68
C SER A 13 0.50 11.86 -6.06
N VAL A 14 -0.56 12.58 -5.68
CA VAL A 14 -1.96 12.18 -5.88
C VAL A 14 -2.72 13.25 -6.66
N THR A 15 -3.81 12.86 -7.33
CA THR A 15 -4.63 13.78 -8.12
C THR A 15 -5.71 14.47 -7.28
N ASP A 16 -6.18 13.82 -6.19
CA ASP A 16 -7.22 14.34 -5.30
C ASP A 16 -6.89 13.92 -3.85
N LEU A 17 -6.48 14.91 -3.04
CA LEU A 17 -6.05 14.66 -1.67
C LEU A 17 -7.18 14.09 -0.79
N ASP A 18 -8.41 14.60 -0.94
CA ASP A 18 -9.52 14.18 -0.09
C ASP A 18 -9.92 12.72 -0.36
N ARG A 19 -9.96 12.35 -1.63
CA ARG A 19 -10.20 10.98 -2.06
C ARG A 19 -9.10 10.02 -1.58
N SER A 20 -7.84 10.42 -1.73
CA SER A 20 -6.71 9.60 -1.27
C SER A 20 -6.68 9.48 0.25
N LEU A 21 -6.92 10.57 1.00
CA LEU A 21 -7.01 10.53 2.46
C LEU A 21 -8.08 9.58 2.95
N ALA A 22 -9.28 9.63 2.38
CA ALA A 22 -10.36 8.71 2.74
C ALA A 22 -9.95 7.25 2.54
N PHE A 23 -9.31 6.95 1.39
CA PHE A 23 -8.82 5.61 1.09
C PHE A 23 -7.79 5.12 2.11
N TYR A 24 -6.70 5.87 2.31
CA TYR A 24 -5.61 5.44 3.20
C TYR A 24 -6.03 5.31 4.66
N ARG A 25 -6.93 6.19 5.12
CA ARG A 25 -7.49 6.10 6.47
C ARG A 25 -8.40 4.87 6.64
N GLU A 26 -9.32 4.66 5.72
CA GLU A 26 -10.35 3.62 5.86
C GLU A 26 -9.82 2.23 5.53
N VAL A 27 -8.90 2.10 4.57
CA VAL A 27 -8.35 0.82 4.15
C VAL A 27 -7.18 0.39 5.01
N LEU A 28 -6.22 1.29 5.25
CA LEU A 28 -4.98 1.00 5.97
C LEU A 28 -4.99 1.45 7.43
N ASP A 29 -6.10 2.03 7.90
CA ASP A 29 -6.25 2.51 9.28
C ASP A 29 -5.16 3.50 9.70
N LEU A 30 -4.77 4.39 8.77
CA LEU A 30 -3.74 5.37 9.02
C LEU A 30 -4.29 6.63 9.69
N GLU A 31 -3.52 7.16 10.63
CA GLU A 31 -3.80 8.42 11.31
C GLU A 31 -3.33 9.61 10.46
N VAL A 32 -4.13 10.66 10.40
CA VAL A 32 -3.69 11.95 9.85
C VAL A 32 -2.92 12.71 10.92
N ILE A 33 -1.61 12.80 10.75
CA ILE A 33 -0.73 13.54 11.66
C ILE A 33 -0.80 15.04 11.37
N ARG A 34 -0.86 15.40 10.10
CA ARG A 34 -0.95 16.78 9.64
C ARG A 34 -1.67 16.87 8.30
N ARG A 35 -2.41 17.94 8.12
CA ARG A 35 -3.02 18.29 6.83
C ARG A 35 -2.89 19.78 6.58
N SER A 36 -2.58 20.15 5.34
CA SER A 36 -2.56 21.54 4.90
C SER A 36 -3.95 22.17 4.94
N THR A 37 -4.04 23.40 5.38
CA THR A 37 -5.22 24.26 5.26
C THR A 37 -5.14 25.20 4.04
N ASP A 38 -3.98 25.26 3.38
CA ASP A 38 -3.75 26.03 2.17
C ASP A 38 -4.39 25.33 0.97
N VAL A 39 -5.30 26.01 0.29
CA VAL A 39 -6.04 25.47 -0.85
C VAL A 39 -5.16 25.27 -2.10
N GLU A 40 -4.04 25.98 -2.18
CA GLU A 40 -3.09 25.89 -3.31
C GLU A 40 -1.97 24.89 -3.07
N ARG A 41 -1.67 24.58 -1.81
CA ARG A 41 -0.61 23.66 -1.39
C ARG A 41 -1.19 22.51 -0.59
N ARG A 42 -1.89 21.66 -1.27
CA ARG A 42 -2.62 20.56 -0.64
C ARG A 42 -1.74 19.35 -0.38
N TYR A 43 -1.55 19.03 0.89
CA TYR A 43 -0.81 17.84 1.33
C TYR A 43 -1.35 17.28 2.65
N ALA A 44 -0.98 16.05 2.95
CA ALA A 44 -1.24 15.43 4.24
C ALA A 44 -0.10 14.49 4.64
N PHE A 45 0.12 14.38 5.95
CA PHE A 45 1.04 13.45 6.57
C PHE A 45 0.26 12.39 7.31
N LEU A 46 0.59 11.13 7.05
CA LEU A 46 -0.07 9.95 7.58
C LEU A 46 0.92 9.05 8.30
N GLY A 47 0.43 8.35 9.30
CA GLY A 47 1.25 7.42 10.07
C GLY A 47 0.44 6.50 10.95
N ALA A 48 1.12 5.81 11.84
CA ALA A 48 0.52 4.96 12.84
C ALA A 48 1.25 5.13 14.18
N GLY A 49 0.51 5.19 15.29
CA GLY A 49 1.07 5.40 16.61
C GLY A 49 1.88 6.69 16.73
N GLY A 50 1.47 7.75 16.04
CA GLY A 50 2.16 9.04 16.01
C GLY A 50 3.44 9.07 15.16
N ARG A 51 3.83 7.97 14.53
CA ARG A 51 5.00 7.89 13.67
C ARG A 51 4.62 8.13 12.22
N LEU A 52 5.19 9.18 11.61
CA LEU A 52 5.06 9.47 10.18
C LEU A 52 5.73 8.38 9.34
N PHE A 53 5.07 7.93 8.27
CA PHE A 53 5.72 7.13 7.24
C PHE A 53 5.21 7.39 5.81
N LEU A 54 4.06 8.05 5.65
CA LEU A 54 3.48 8.34 4.34
C LEU A 54 3.11 9.82 4.23
N THR A 55 3.48 10.45 3.13
CA THR A 55 3.05 11.82 2.82
C THR A 55 2.33 11.83 1.47
N LEU A 56 1.20 12.52 1.41
CA LEU A 56 0.41 12.69 0.20
C LEU A 56 0.51 14.13 -0.28
N TRP A 57 0.79 14.31 -1.56
CA TRP A 57 0.95 15.61 -2.21
C TRP A 57 0.02 15.69 -3.41
N GLN A 58 -0.95 16.62 -3.40
CA GLN A 58 -1.82 16.83 -4.56
C GLN A 58 -1.10 17.65 -5.63
N GLN A 59 -0.22 16.99 -6.36
CA GLN A 59 0.65 17.60 -7.37
C GLN A 59 0.61 16.88 -8.72
N SER A 60 -0.21 15.81 -8.85
CA SER A 60 -0.38 15.10 -10.10
C SER A 60 -1.68 15.51 -10.79
N SER A 61 -1.65 15.60 -12.12
CA SER A 61 -2.82 15.73 -12.98
C SER A 61 -3.28 14.38 -13.54
N ASP A 62 -2.40 13.38 -13.56
CA ASP A 62 -2.61 12.11 -14.22
C ASP A 62 -2.51 10.94 -13.25
N ARG A 63 -3.13 9.83 -13.64
CA ARG A 63 -3.05 8.58 -12.89
C ARG A 63 -1.64 7.99 -12.94
N PHE A 64 -1.35 7.10 -12.00
CA PHE A 64 -0.13 6.33 -11.97
C PHE A 64 0.09 5.55 -13.28
N GLU A 65 1.28 5.67 -13.88
CA GLU A 65 1.68 4.95 -15.07
C GLU A 65 2.77 3.92 -14.71
N PRO A 66 2.43 2.62 -14.65
CA PRO A 66 3.35 1.58 -14.18
C PRO A 66 4.56 1.33 -15.08
N ARG A 67 4.55 1.82 -16.31
CA ARG A 67 5.67 1.65 -17.25
C ARG A 67 6.70 2.77 -17.21
N GLN A 68 6.46 3.79 -16.39
CA GLN A 68 7.44 4.86 -16.17
C GLN A 68 8.39 4.49 -15.03
N ALA A 69 9.66 4.92 -15.15
CA ALA A 69 10.64 4.75 -14.08
C ALA A 69 10.20 5.51 -12.81
N GLY A 70 10.32 4.86 -11.67
CA GLY A 70 9.91 5.41 -10.38
C GLY A 70 9.43 4.33 -9.43
N LEU A 71 8.38 4.62 -8.68
CA LEU A 71 7.78 3.65 -7.77
C LEU A 71 7.18 2.48 -8.56
N HIS A 72 7.61 1.25 -8.25
CA HIS A 72 6.96 0.04 -8.76
C HIS A 72 5.71 -0.27 -7.92
N HIS A 73 5.87 -0.36 -6.63
CA HIS A 73 4.80 -0.51 -5.65
C HIS A 73 5.28 -0.08 -4.26
N LEU A 74 4.36 0.13 -3.35
CA LEU A 74 4.62 0.36 -1.93
C LEU A 74 4.13 -0.84 -1.13
N ALA A 75 5.03 -1.48 -0.40
CA ALA A 75 4.72 -2.61 0.47
C ALA A 75 4.75 -2.19 1.95
N LEU A 76 3.74 -2.61 2.72
CA LEU A 76 3.63 -2.37 4.15
C LEU A 76 3.48 -3.70 4.89
N GLU A 77 4.33 -3.93 5.87
CA GLU A 77 4.27 -5.12 6.72
C GLU A 77 3.22 -4.96 7.82
N LEU A 78 2.45 -6.00 8.05
CA LEU A 78 1.45 -6.12 9.11
C LEU A 78 1.81 -7.27 10.07
N PRO A 79 1.34 -7.22 11.33
CA PRO A 79 1.79 -8.17 12.37
C PRO A 79 1.30 -9.61 12.20
N GLY A 80 0.50 -9.92 11.17
CA GLY A 80 0.02 -11.27 10.91
C GLY A 80 -1.00 -11.30 9.79
N VAL A 81 -1.28 -12.50 9.27
CA VAL A 81 -2.20 -12.70 8.14
C VAL A 81 -3.62 -12.22 8.43
N GLU A 82 -4.08 -12.25 9.67
CA GLU A 82 -5.41 -11.74 10.05
C GLU A 82 -5.51 -10.23 9.86
N ALA A 83 -4.42 -9.49 10.10
CA ALA A 83 -4.36 -8.06 9.80
C ALA A 83 -4.42 -7.81 8.28
N VAL A 84 -3.78 -8.66 7.47
CA VAL A 84 -3.87 -8.60 6.00
C VAL A 84 -5.31 -8.87 5.53
N ARG A 85 -5.99 -9.89 6.10
CA ARG A 85 -7.40 -10.19 5.80
C ARG A 85 -8.35 -9.07 6.23
N ALA A 86 -8.05 -8.36 7.30
CA ALA A 86 -8.82 -7.20 7.71
C ALA A 86 -8.72 -6.05 6.69
N VAL A 87 -7.55 -5.84 6.09
CA VAL A 87 -7.40 -4.90 4.98
C VAL A 87 -8.20 -5.35 3.76
N GLU A 88 -8.17 -6.63 3.41
CA GLU A 88 -8.98 -7.18 2.32
C GLU A 88 -10.47 -6.91 2.54
N ALA A 89 -10.99 -7.14 3.75
CA ALA A 89 -12.39 -6.89 4.07
C ALA A 89 -12.75 -5.41 3.89
N ARG A 90 -11.90 -4.49 4.33
CA ARG A 90 -12.12 -3.03 4.15
C ARG A 90 -12.06 -2.62 2.68
N LEU A 91 -11.15 -3.18 1.88
CA LEU A 91 -11.10 -2.95 0.44
C LEU A 91 -12.40 -3.37 -0.25
N ARG A 92 -12.85 -4.60 0.03
CA ARG A 92 -14.08 -5.14 -0.56
C ARG A 92 -15.32 -4.35 -0.14
N ALA A 93 -15.38 -3.87 1.09
CA ALA A 93 -16.46 -3.00 1.57
C ALA A 93 -16.52 -1.66 0.80
N ARG A 94 -15.41 -1.21 0.22
CA ARG A 94 -15.34 -0.04 -0.67
C ARG A 94 -15.55 -0.39 -2.16
N GLY A 95 -15.85 -1.63 -2.48
CA GLY A 95 -16.02 -2.09 -3.86
C GLY A 95 -14.69 -2.27 -4.62
N VAL A 96 -13.56 -2.32 -3.92
CA VAL A 96 -12.25 -2.54 -4.53
C VAL A 96 -11.90 -4.02 -4.50
N THR A 97 -11.63 -4.60 -5.67
CA THR A 97 -11.19 -5.99 -5.80
C THR A 97 -9.66 -6.06 -5.75
N PRO A 98 -9.08 -6.90 -4.88
CA PRO A 98 -7.64 -7.15 -4.90
C PRO A 98 -7.15 -7.77 -6.22
N ARG A 99 -5.88 -7.57 -6.54
CA ARG A 99 -5.30 -8.00 -7.82
C ARG A 99 -5.45 -9.50 -8.09
N TYR A 100 -5.09 -10.36 -7.17
CA TYR A 100 -5.17 -11.82 -7.31
C TYR A 100 -6.42 -12.43 -6.66
N ASP A 101 -7.45 -11.61 -6.49
CA ASP A 101 -8.72 -11.96 -5.85
C ASP A 101 -8.57 -12.46 -4.40
N GLY A 102 -7.58 -11.96 -3.68
CA GLY A 102 -7.40 -12.25 -2.27
C GLY A 102 -5.94 -12.35 -1.83
N VAL A 103 -5.75 -12.89 -0.65
CA VAL A 103 -4.43 -13.09 -0.04
C VAL A 103 -3.72 -14.26 -0.74
N VAL A 104 -2.48 -14.03 -1.15
CA VAL A 104 -1.63 -14.99 -1.86
C VAL A 104 -0.23 -15.03 -1.26
N PRO A 105 0.55 -16.12 -1.46
CA PRO A 105 1.95 -16.12 -1.08
C PRO A 105 2.79 -15.25 -2.02
N HIS A 106 3.89 -14.70 -1.52
CA HIS A 106 4.86 -13.97 -2.35
C HIS A 106 5.54 -14.84 -3.41
N SER A 107 5.75 -16.11 -3.07
CA SER A 107 6.38 -17.09 -3.96
C SER A 107 5.89 -18.49 -3.65
N GLU A 108 6.13 -19.41 -4.59
CA GLU A 108 5.80 -20.83 -4.37
C GLU A 108 6.51 -21.37 -3.12
N GLY A 109 5.73 -22.00 -2.22
CA GLY A 109 6.23 -22.60 -0.99
C GLY A 109 6.73 -21.59 0.06
N GLY A 110 6.55 -20.29 -0.16
CA GLY A 110 6.93 -19.25 0.80
C GLY A 110 5.92 -19.11 1.93
N ASP A 111 6.38 -18.62 3.09
CA ASP A 111 5.53 -18.42 4.28
C ASP A 111 4.81 -17.06 4.28
N SER A 112 5.34 -16.08 3.58
CA SER A 112 4.82 -14.72 3.55
C SER A 112 3.51 -14.63 2.77
N ALA A 113 2.49 -14.04 3.39
CA ALA A 113 1.17 -13.84 2.82
C ALA A 113 0.93 -12.38 2.48
N ALA A 114 0.51 -12.09 1.27
CA ALA A 114 0.37 -10.74 0.75
C ALA A 114 -0.98 -10.48 0.10
N LEU A 115 -1.41 -9.24 0.11
CA LEU A 115 -2.57 -8.71 -0.59
C LEU A 115 -2.13 -7.57 -1.48
N PHE A 116 -2.46 -7.64 -2.77
CA PHE A 116 -2.07 -6.67 -3.79
C PHE A 116 -3.29 -5.91 -4.31
N PHE A 117 -3.19 -4.59 -4.37
CA PHE A 117 -4.28 -3.72 -4.77
C PHE A 117 -3.75 -2.38 -5.28
N ALA A 118 -4.62 -1.49 -5.69
CA ALA A 118 -4.27 -0.14 -6.10
C ALA A 118 -5.04 0.88 -5.28
N ASP A 119 -4.42 2.05 -5.08
CA ASP A 119 -5.07 3.22 -4.52
C ASP A 119 -6.00 3.89 -5.57
N PRO A 120 -6.74 4.97 -5.22
CA PRO A 120 -7.64 5.64 -6.17
C PRO A 120 -6.96 6.20 -7.43
N ASP A 121 -5.66 6.50 -7.39
CA ASP A 121 -4.89 6.96 -8.54
C ASP A 121 -4.21 5.84 -9.34
N GLY A 122 -4.41 4.59 -8.92
CA GLY A 122 -3.80 3.42 -9.54
C GLY A 122 -2.39 3.12 -9.04
N ILE A 123 -1.94 3.79 -7.97
CA ILE A 123 -0.65 3.48 -7.32
C ILE A 123 -0.74 2.07 -6.74
N ARG A 124 0.23 1.23 -7.09
CA ARG A 124 0.27 -0.16 -6.65
C ARG A 124 0.66 -0.26 -5.19
N LEU A 125 -0.15 -0.97 -4.43
CA LEU A 125 0.03 -1.18 -3.00
C LEU A 125 0.06 -2.67 -2.67
N GLU A 126 0.81 -2.98 -1.65
CA GLU A 126 0.90 -4.30 -1.05
C GLU A 126 0.80 -4.17 0.46
N VAL A 127 0.03 -5.02 1.09
CA VAL A 127 0.15 -5.31 2.53
C VAL A 127 0.49 -6.78 2.69
N TYR A 128 1.40 -7.10 3.59
CA TYR A 128 1.83 -8.48 3.80
C TYR A 128 2.13 -8.79 5.24
N SER A 129 2.15 -10.07 5.57
CA SER A 129 2.71 -10.60 6.79
C SER A 129 3.84 -11.57 6.48
N ALA A 130 4.83 -11.66 7.37
CA ALA A 130 5.97 -12.55 7.19
C ALA A 130 5.58 -14.04 7.18
N THR A 131 4.40 -14.35 7.73
CA THR A 131 3.87 -15.72 7.84
C THR A 131 2.38 -15.77 7.50
N GLY A 132 1.85 -16.99 7.31
CA GLY A 132 0.41 -17.21 7.13
C GLY A 132 0.00 -17.63 5.73
N ALA A 133 0.95 -17.91 4.83
CA ALA A 133 0.67 -18.37 3.47
C ALA A 133 0.45 -19.89 3.34
N ALA A 134 0.50 -20.64 4.44
CA ALA A 134 0.32 -22.10 4.40
C ALA A 134 -1.00 -22.48 3.72
N GLY A 135 -0.92 -23.38 2.72
CA GLY A 135 -2.07 -23.85 1.95
C GLY A 135 -2.54 -22.90 0.84
N LEU A 136 -1.91 -21.75 0.66
CA LEU A 136 -2.18 -20.83 -0.43
C LEU A 136 -1.33 -21.17 -1.66
N THR A 137 -1.88 -20.92 -2.85
CA THR A 137 -1.18 -21.14 -4.12
C THR A 137 -0.65 -19.83 -4.68
N ALA A 138 0.62 -19.81 -5.07
CA ALA A 138 1.24 -18.67 -5.71
C ALA A 138 0.59 -18.38 -7.08
N PRO A 139 0.16 -17.12 -7.34
CA PRO A 139 -0.51 -16.79 -8.59
C PRO A 139 0.45 -16.68 -9.77
N VAL A 140 1.75 -16.50 -9.51
CA VAL A 140 2.79 -16.34 -10.53
C VAL A 140 3.83 -17.45 -10.35
N PRO A 141 3.80 -18.52 -11.17
CA PRO A 141 4.76 -19.61 -11.08
C PRO A 141 6.19 -19.13 -11.37
N GLY A 142 7.14 -19.51 -10.52
CA GLY A 142 8.56 -19.25 -10.73
C GLY A 142 9.01 -17.79 -10.56
N ALA A 143 8.15 -16.90 -10.08
CA ALA A 143 8.46 -15.48 -9.89
C ALA A 143 7.76 -14.90 -8.65
N PRO A 144 8.28 -13.80 -8.07
CA PRO A 144 7.62 -13.12 -6.97
C PRO A 144 6.27 -12.51 -7.40
N SER A 145 5.22 -12.73 -6.62
CA SER A 145 3.89 -12.18 -6.89
C SER A 145 3.86 -10.65 -6.92
N CYS A 146 4.70 -10.00 -6.12
CA CYS A 146 4.79 -8.54 -6.03
C CYS A 146 5.37 -7.85 -7.29
N GLY A 147 5.97 -8.60 -8.20
CA GLY A 147 6.55 -8.07 -9.42
C GLY A 147 5.60 -7.96 -10.61
N PHE A 148 4.41 -8.59 -10.54
CA PHE A 148 3.57 -8.84 -11.73
C PHE A 148 2.08 -8.53 -11.52
N PHE A 149 1.77 -7.61 -10.64
CA PHE A 149 0.37 -7.18 -10.41
C PHE A 149 0.07 -5.77 -10.94
#